data_4bb152bec35606a628f1e9e723948314
#
_entry.id   4bb152bec35606a628f1e9e723948314
#
_cell.length_a   1.000
_cell.length_b   1.000
_cell.length_c   1.000
_cell.angle_alpha   90.00
_cell.angle_beta   90.00
_cell.angle_gamma   90.00
#
_symmetry.space_group_name_H-M   'P 1'
#
loop_
_entity.id
_entity.type
_entity.pdbx_description
1 polymer ?
#
loop_
_entity_poly.entity_id
_entity_poly.type
_entity_poly.pdbx_seq_one_letter_code
_entity_poly.pdbx_strand_id
1 'polypeptide(L)'
;NPGQLKKKNTETNKKTLTLKNGSFMRCRAAGDTGDSGRGFEADILIIDEASRHGKFFWIAVRPIILMSAGEIWLGSTPFGKQGYFWEMFNESFNLNLPGARFKVFYTTTEKVINEREMTDDWTEERKIKALVTLEADKRTMTRLEYGQEYLGLFMEDLQQFFPDDLIKRAQCVTRPGRIQREFEYYLGQDIARMGDDETTFEIGYLTGGEEPDLIQV
;
A
#
# COMPACT_ATOMS: atom_id res chain seq x y z
N ASN A 1 18.05 11.69 -24.67
CA ASN A 1 18.74 12.16 -25.85
C ASN A 1 18.13 11.50 -27.11
N PRO A 2 17.40 12.24 -27.99
CA PRO A 2 16.69 11.70 -29.15
C PRO A 2 17.61 10.92 -30.11
N GLY A 3 18.90 11.24 -30.14
CA GLY A 3 19.89 10.55 -30.97
C GLY A 3 20.24 9.13 -30.54
N GLN A 4 19.85 8.72 -29.33
CA GLN A 4 20.09 7.38 -28.78
C GLN A 4 18.97 6.37 -29.10
N LEU A 5 17.82 6.84 -29.56
CA LEU A 5 16.70 5.96 -29.88
C LEU A 5 16.91 5.26 -31.23
N LYS A 6 16.57 3.99 -31.32
CA LYS A 6 16.42 3.31 -32.61
C LYS A 6 15.25 3.94 -33.37
N LYS A 7 15.46 4.23 -34.66
CA LYS A 7 14.35 4.66 -35.54
C LYS A 7 13.27 3.58 -35.55
N LYS A 8 12.01 4.05 -35.66
CA LYS A 8 10.77 3.28 -35.63
C LYS A 8 10.86 2.02 -36.49
N ASN A 9 11.12 0.90 -35.85
CA ASN A 9 10.96 -0.43 -36.43
C ASN A 9 10.12 -1.28 -35.45
N THR A 10 9.92 -2.54 -35.73
CA THR A 10 9.09 -3.46 -34.93
C THR A 10 9.50 -3.59 -33.46
N GLU A 11 10.70 -3.14 -33.08
CA GLU A 11 11.24 -3.25 -31.71
C GLU A 11 10.90 -2.06 -30.81
N THR A 12 10.53 -0.91 -31.39
CA THR A 12 10.12 0.28 -30.63
C THR A 12 8.67 0.63 -30.93
N ASN A 13 7.81 0.54 -29.96
CA ASN A 13 6.38 0.82 -30.07
C ASN A 13 5.88 1.60 -28.83
N LYS A 14 4.57 1.82 -28.71
CA LYS A 14 3.97 2.58 -27.60
C LYS A 14 4.28 2.00 -26.21
N LYS A 15 4.60 0.72 -26.12
CA LYS A 15 4.85 0.00 -24.85
C LYS A 15 6.32 -0.40 -24.64
N THR A 16 7.16 -0.28 -25.69
CA THR A 16 8.55 -0.68 -25.63
C THR A 16 9.43 0.39 -26.27
N LEU A 17 10.43 0.83 -25.54
CA LEU A 17 11.47 1.75 -25.97
C LEU A 17 12.78 0.97 -26.07
N THR A 18 13.41 0.91 -27.25
CA THR A 18 14.68 0.23 -27.43
C THR A 18 15.77 1.25 -27.77
N LEU A 19 16.90 1.15 -27.10
CA LEU A 19 18.08 1.98 -27.34
C LEU A 19 19.01 1.31 -28.37
N LYS A 20 19.93 2.11 -28.96
CA LYS A 20 20.89 1.62 -29.98
C LYS A 20 21.87 0.57 -29.47
N ASN A 21 22.17 0.58 -28.18
CA ASN A 21 23.01 -0.39 -27.50
C ASN A 21 22.32 -1.74 -27.20
N GLY A 22 21.02 -1.87 -27.56
CA GLY A 22 20.22 -3.08 -27.29
C GLY A 22 19.43 -3.03 -26.01
N SER A 23 19.70 -2.12 -25.07
CA SER A 23 18.90 -1.94 -23.88
C SER A 23 17.46 -1.53 -24.22
N PHE A 24 16.52 -1.97 -23.43
CA PHE A 24 15.13 -1.63 -23.65
C PHE A 24 14.39 -1.35 -22.34
N MET A 25 13.35 -0.54 -22.42
CA MET A 25 12.35 -0.33 -21.38
C MET A 25 11.00 -0.79 -21.89
N ARG A 26 10.26 -1.52 -21.11
CA ARG A 26 8.93 -2.03 -21.47
C ARG A 26 7.93 -1.73 -20.38
N CYS A 27 6.83 -1.03 -20.75
CA CYS A 27 5.69 -0.82 -19.88
C CYS A 27 4.64 -1.91 -20.07
N ARG A 28 4.06 -2.36 -18.96
CA ARG A 28 2.94 -3.30 -18.92
C ARG A 28 1.94 -2.89 -17.88
N ALA A 29 0.67 -3.17 -18.15
CA ALA A 29 -0.34 -3.08 -17.11
C ALA A 29 -0.10 -4.21 -16.11
N ALA A 30 -0.07 -3.88 -14.83
CA ALA A 30 0.22 -4.83 -13.76
C ALA A 30 -0.89 -5.89 -13.60
N GLY A 31 -2.17 -5.46 -13.66
CA GLY A 31 -3.29 -6.29 -13.28
C GLY A 31 -3.27 -6.65 -11.78
N ASP A 32 -4.30 -7.28 -11.30
CA ASP A 32 -4.43 -7.61 -9.88
C ASP A 32 -3.51 -8.77 -9.46
N THR A 33 -3.20 -9.68 -10.39
CA THR A 33 -2.42 -10.90 -10.12
C THR A 33 -0.94 -10.79 -10.52
N GLY A 34 -0.54 -9.74 -11.26
CA GLY A 34 0.82 -9.59 -11.79
C GLY A 34 1.21 -10.59 -12.89
N ASP A 35 0.26 -11.40 -13.39
CA ASP A 35 0.54 -12.43 -14.40
C ASP A 35 1.14 -11.86 -15.70
N SER A 36 0.84 -10.62 -16.03
CA SER A 36 1.43 -9.92 -17.17
C SER A 36 2.97 -9.79 -17.09
N GLY A 37 3.53 -9.92 -15.89
CA GLY A 37 4.97 -9.88 -15.64
C GLY A 37 5.67 -11.24 -15.72
N ARG A 38 4.93 -12.35 -15.72
CA ARG A 38 5.53 -13.69 -15.74
C ARG A 38 6.27 -13.97 -17.03
N GLY A 39 7.38 -14.71 -16.93
CA GLY A 39 8.20 -15.10 -18.08
C GLY A 39 9.12 -14.00 -18.63
N PHE A 40 9.36 -12.94 -17.88
CA PHE A 40 10.32 -11.89 -18.20
C PHE A 40 11.44 -11.85 -17.18
N GLU A 41 12.58 -11.37 -17.64
CA GLU A 41 13.73 -10.99 -16.81
C GLU A 41 13.97 -9.48 -16.98
N ALA A 42 14.41 -8.82 -15.91
CA ALA A 42 14.76 -7.42 -15.94
C ALA A 42 15.90 -7.14 -14.96
N ASP A 43 16.77 -6.20 -15.32
CA ASP A 43 17.79 -5.67 -14.43
C ASP A 43 17.21 -4.66 -13.44
N ILE A 44 16.16 -3.95 -13.85
CA ILE A 44 15.42 -2.99 -13.00
C ILE A 44 13.93 -3.23 -13.22
N LEU A 45 13.22 -3.46 -12.10
CA LEU A 45 11.77 -3.56 -12.06
C LEU A 45 11.21 -2.33 -11.37
N ILE A 46 10.50 -1.48 -12.12
CA ILE A 46 9.84 -0.28 -11.60
C ILE A 46 8.36 -0.58 -11.45
N ILE A 47 7.83 -0.41 -10.25
CA ILE A 47 6.42 -0.60 -9.94
C ILE A 47 5.82 0.73 -9.51
N ASP A 48 4.95 1.24 -10.35
CA ASP A 48 4.17 2.45 -10.07
C ASP A 48 2.90 2.08 -9.31
N GLU A 49 2.42 2.99 -8.47
CA GLU A 49 1.28 2.77 -7.56
C GLU A 49 1.44 1.51 -6.69
N ALA A 50 2.65 1.29 -6.19
CA ALA A 50 3.04 0.06 -5.49
C ALA A 50 2.17 -0.27 -4.27
N SER A 51 1.60 0.74 -3.60
CA SER A 51 0.72 0.56 -2.44
C SER A 51 -0.63 -0.08 -2.78
N ARG A 52 -1.04 -0.04 -4.06
CA ARG A 52 -2.32 -0.56 -4.54
C ARG A 52 -2.30 -2.05 -4.87
N HIS A 53 -1.11 -2.66 -4.91
CA HIS A 53 -0.96 -4.05 -5.31
C HIS A 53 -1.07 -5.01 -4.13
N GLY A 54 -1.93 -6.02 -4.29
CA GLY A 54 -2.14 -7.08 -3.31
C GLY A 54 -1.02 -8.14 -3.29
N LYS A 55 -1.08 -9.05 -2.34
CA LYS A 55 -0.09 -10.12 -2.08
C LYS A 55 0.23 -10.97 -3.32
N PHE A 56 -0.78 -11.36 -4.10
CA PHE A 56 -0.59 -12.21 -5.28
C PHE A 56 0.26 -11.53 -6.37
N PHE A 57 0.08 -10.23 -6.56
CA PHE A 57 0.91 -9.45 -7.46
C PHE A 57 2.40 -9.54 -7.07
N TRP A 58 2.71 -9.34 -5.80
CA TRP A 58 4.09 -9.36 -5.30
C TRP A 58 4.74 -10.73 -5.47
N ILE A 59 3.99 -11.82 -5.27
CA ILE A 59 4.47 -13.19 -5.50
C ILE A 59 4.83 -13.40 -6.99
N ALA A 60 4.03 -12.85 -7.90
CA ALA A 60 4.22 -13.03 -9.34
C ALA A 60 5.39 -12.23 -9.91
N VAL A 61 5.66 -11.01 -9.39
CA VAL A 61 6.64 -10.10 -9.99
C VAL A 61 8.05 -10.22 -9.42
N ARG A 62 8.20 -10.67 -8.18
CA ARG A 62 9.53 -10.80 -7.54
C ARG A 62 10.53 -11.69 -8.30
N PRO A 63 10.13 -12.80 -8.92
CA PRO A 63 11.06 -13.63 -9.71
C PRO A 63 11.66 -12.93 -10.94
N ILE A 64 11.05 -11.85 -11.44
CA ILE A 64 11.49 -11.14 -12.66
C ILE A 64 12.94 -10.66 -12.56
N ILE A 65 13.39 -10.25 -11.37
CA ILE A 65 14.73 -9.72 -11.12
C ILE A 65 15.67 -10.75 -10.49
N LEU A 66 15.19 -11.97 -10.24
CA LEU A 66 15.97 -12.95 -9.46
C LEU A 66 17.25 -13.39 -10.18
N MET A 67 17.14 -13.68 -11.46
CA MET A 67 18.28 -14.20 -12.25
C MET A 67 19.31 -13.12 -12.57
N SER A 68 18.88 -11.88 -12.74
CA SER A 68 19.76 -10.74 -12.97
C SER A 68 20.37 -10.17 -11.68
N ALA A 69 19.90 -10.63 -10.49
CA ALA A 69 20.18 -9.96 -9.21
C ALA A 69 19.86 -8.45 -9.28
N GLY A 70 18.79 -8.10 -10.00
CA GLY A 70 18.42 -6.76 -10.35
C GLY A 70 17.80 -5.97 -9.18
N GLU A 71 17.44 -4.72 -9.46
CA GLU A 71 16.86 -3.79 -8.50
C GLU A 71 15.34 -3.69 -8.62
N ILE A 72 14.66 -3.45 -7.51
CA ILE A 72 13.23 -3.08 -7.48
C ILE A 72 13.10 -1.64 -7.03
N TRP A 73 12.39 -0.84 -7.80
CA TRP A 73 12.04 0.54 -7.50
C TRP A 73 10.53 0.63 -7.32
N LEU A 74 10.11 1.12 -6.17
CA LEU A 74 8.70 1.25 -5.79
C LEU A 74 8.34 2.72 -5.70
N GLY A 75 7.35 3.16 -6.46
CA GLY A 75 6.79 4.50 -6.38
C GLY A 75 5.31 4.43 -6.05
N SER A 76 4.85 5.20 -5.07
CA SER A 76 3.43 5.31 -4.72
C SER A 76 3.16 6.43 -3.72
N THR A 77 1.93 6.95 -3.73
CA THR A 77 1.33 7.50 -2.52
C THR A 77 0.96 6.37 -1.56
N PRO A 78 0.97 6.59 -0.24
CA PRO A 78 0.52 5.59 0.73
C PRO A 78 -0.94 5.18 0.52
N PHE A 79 -1.27 3.93 0.89
CA PHE A 79 -2.64 3.44 0.88
C PHE A 79 -2.87 2.53 2.08
N GLY A 80 -3.22 3.14 3.22
CA GLY A 80 -3.35 2.44 4.49
C GLY A 80 -2.03 1.91 5.05
N LYS A 81 -2.07 1.36 6.27
CA LYS A 81 -0.92 0.73 6.94
C LYS A 81 -0.92 -0.78 6.71
N GLN A 82 -1.01 -1.20 5.46
CA GLN A 82 -1.12 -2.62 5.09
C GLN A 82 -0.38 -2.94 3.79
N GLY A 83 -0.08 -4.23 3.62
CA GLY A 83 0.52 -4.78 2.42
C GLY A 83 2.01 -4.52 2.27
N TYR A 84 2.58 -5.11 1.22
CA TYR A 84 4.02 -5.17 1.00
C TYR A 84 4.71 -3.80 0.95
N PHE A 85 4.10 -2.81 0.31
CA PHE A 85 4.69 -1.48 0.21
C PHE A 85 4.81 -0.81 1.59
N TRP A 86 3.76 -0.91 2.43
CA TRP A 86 3.82 -0.43 3.81
C TRP A 86 4.87 -1.18 4.64
N GLU A 87 4.91 -2.51 4.56
CA GLU A 87 5.87 -3.32 5.30
C GLU A 87 7.30 -2.89 5.00
N MET A 88 7.67 -2.76 3.71
CA MET A 88 9.00 -2.34 3.28
C MET A 88 9.35 -0.91 3.69
N PHE A 89 8.38 0.00 3.60
CA PHE A 89 8.54 1.37 4.08
C PHE A 89 8.76 1.38 5.59
N ASN A 90 7.93 0.68 6.34
CA ASN A 90 7.97 0.67 7.80
C ASN A 90 9.29 0.07 8.32
N GLU A 91 9.74 -1.05 7.77
CA GLU A 91 11.02 -1.67 8.12
C GLU A 91 12.21 -0.72 7.85
N SER A 92 12.19 -0.04 6.72
CA SER A 92 13.33 0.74 6.24
C SER A 92 13.37 2.18 6.77
N PHE A 93 12.22 2.79 6.99
CA PHE A 93 12.10 4.20 7.37
C PHE A 93 11.73 4.40 8.84
N ASN A 94 10.63 3.79 9.29
CA ASN A 94 10.13 4.00 10.66
C ASN A 94 10.95 3.23 11.69
N LEU A 95 11.23 1.94 11.42
CA LEU A 95 11.95 1.07 12.34
C LEU A 95 13.45 1.10 12.10
N ASN A 96 13.89 1.54 10.93
CA ASN A 96 15.31 1.58 10.52
C ASN A 96 16.05 0.28 10.88
N LEU A 97 15.46 -0.85 10.55
CA LEU A 97 15.95 -2.16 10.94
C LEU A 97 17.30 -2.45 10.28
N PRO A 98 18.26 -3.02 11.00
CA PRO A 98 19.50 -3.51 10.40
C PRO A 98 19.20 -4.54 9.32
N GLY A 99 19.73 -4.33 8.10
CA GLY A 99 19.50 -5.19 6.96
C GLY A 99 18.20 -4.94 6.20
N ALA A 100 17.50 -3.84 6.48
CA ALA A 100 16.38 -3.39 5.67
C ALA A 100 16.79 -3.28 4.19
N ARG A 101 15.97 -3.86 3.30
CA ARG A 101 16.33 -4.07 1.90
C ARG A 101 16.16 -2.85 1.02
N PHE A 102 15.39 -1.84 1.47
CA PHE A 102 15.06 -0.68 0.67
C PHE A 102 15.67 0.61 1.23
N LYS A 103 16.17 1.43 0.31
CA LYS A 103 16.46 2.83 0.61
C LYS A 103 15.19 3.64 0.34
N VAL A 104 14.73 4.38 1.35
CA VAL A 104 13.51 5.16 1.26
C VAL A 104 13.80 6.61 0.89
N PHE A 105 13.04 7.13 -0.05
CA PHE A 105 12.97 8.54 -0.40
C PHE A 105 11.54 9.02 -0.11
N TYR A 106 11.41 10.00 0.76
CA TYR A 106 10.13 10.53 1.18
C TYR A 106 10.12 12.05 1.04
N THR A 107 9.05 12.56 0.49
CA THR A 107 8.85 14.00 0.36
C THR A 107 7.35 14.33 0.35
N THR A 108 7.02 15.57 0.71
CA THR A 108 5.65 16.09 0.64
C THR A 108 5.47 16.94 -0.61
N THR A 109 4.23 17.10 -1.08
CA THR A 109 3.92 17.95 -2.24
C THR A 109 4.34 19.39 -2.02
N GLU A 110 4.11 19.95 -0.83
CA GLU A 110 4.52 21.31 -0.49
C GLU A 110 6.03 21.48 -0.58
N LYS A 111 6.80 20.51 -0.07
CA LYS A 111 8.26 20.52 -0.16
C LYS A 111 8.72 20.49 -1.61
N VAL A 112 8.15 19.63 -2.44
CA VAL A 112 8.45 19.57 -3.89
C VAL A 112 8.16 20.90 -4.58
N ILE A 113 7.01 21.52 -4.32
CA ILE A 113 6.64 22.82 -4.90
C ILE A 113 7.67 23.90 -4.53
N ASN A 114 8.10 23.92 -3.27
CA ASN A 114 9.01 24.94 -2.77
C ASN A 114 10.47 24.76 -3.20
N GLU A 115 10.95 23.51 -3.24
CA GLU A 115 12.36 23.19 -3.51
C GLU A 115 12.67 22.88 -4.99
N ARG A 116 11.64 22.72 -5.83
CA ARG A 116 11.82 22.46 -7.26
C ARG A 116 12.52 23.61 -7.94
N GLU A 117 13.59 23.31 -8.69
CA GLU A 117 14.33 24.27 -9.47
C GLU A 117 13.46 24.96 -10.51
N MET A 118 13.65 26.28 -10.67
CA MET A 118 12.96 27.06 -11.68
C MET A 118 13.47 26.67 -13.07
N THR A 119 12.54 26.49 -14.00
CA THR A 119 12.79 26.17 -15.40
C THR A 119 11.78 26.91 -16.28
N ASP A 120 11.92 26.82 -17.62
CA ASP A 120 10.93 27.37 -18.55
C ASP A 120 9.51 26.79 -18.32
N ASP A 121 9.45 25.54 -17.83
CA ASP A 121 8.20 24.86 -17.51
C ASP A 121 7.74 25.02 -16.07
N TRP A 122 8.60 25.49 -15.17
CA TRP A 122 8.30 25.70 -13.74
C TRP A 122 8.70 27.12 -13.34
N THR A 123 7.78 28.05 -13.55
CA THR A 123 7.97 29.48 -13.28
C THR A 123 7.41 29.86 -11.91
N GLU A 124 7.81 31.03 -11.40
CA GLU A 124 7.30 31.56 -10.14
C GLU A 124 5.77 31.71 -10.14
N GLU A 125 5.18 32.11 -11.27
CA GLU A 125 3.73 32.21 -11.44
C GLU A 125 3.06 30.82 -11.27
N ARG A 126 3.64 29.77 -11.88
CA ARG A 126 3.14 28.39 -11.72
C ARG A 126 3.28 27.89 -10.29
N LYS A 127 4.39 28.22 -9.63
CA LYS A 127 4.61 27.89 -8.22
C LYS A 127 3.54 28.51 -7.31
N ILE A 128 3.29 29.80 -7.46
CA ILE A 128 2.25 30.50 -6.69
C ILE A 128 0.88 29.85 -6.94
N LYS A 129 0.53 29.59 -8.19
CA LYS A 129 -0.72 28.90 -8.53
C LYS A 129 -0.83 27.52 -7.90
N ALA A 130 0.25 26.74 -7.90
CA ALA A 130 0.27 25.43 -7.27
C ALA A 130 0.05 25.52 -5.76
N LEU A 131 0.67 26.47 -5.07
CA LEU A 131 0.47 26.70 -3.63
C LEU A 131 -0.98 27.13 -3.31
N VAL A 132 -1.58 27.99 -4.12
CA VAL A 132 -2.99 28.38 -3.97
C VAL A 132 -3.91 27.17 -4.13
N THR A 133 -3.65 26.33 -5.13
CA THR A 133 -4.43 25.11 -5.34
C THR A 133 -4.26 24.14 -4.15
N LEU A 134 -3.04 23.94 -3.69
CA LEU A 134 -2.75 23.08 -2.55
C LEU A 134 -3.50 23.52 -1.28
N GLU A 135 -3.56 24.83 -1.04
CA GLU A 135 -4.29 25.37 0.11
C GLU A 135 -5.82 25.25 -0.04
N ALA A 136 -6.34 25.34 -1.27
CA ALA A 136 -7.74 25.06 -1.54
C ALA A 136 -8.11 23.60 -1.32
N ASP A 137 -7.28 22.67 -1.80
CA ASP A 137 -7.47 21.23 -1.60
C ASP A 137 -7.42 20.86 -0.12
N LYS A 138 -6.51 21.45 0.65
CA LYS A 138 -6.41 21.27 2.10
C LYS A 138 -7.68 21.64 2.86
N ARG A 139 -8.47 22.59 2.34
CA ARG A 139 -9.75 23.02 2.94
C ARG A 139 -10.92 22.13 2.53
N THR A 140 -10.85 21.49 1.37
CA THR A 140 -11.96 20.72 0.79
C THR A 140 -11.83 19.22 1.02
N MET A 141 -10.61 18.73 1.15
CA MET A 141 -10.33 17.31 1.42
C MET A 141 -10.43 16.98 2.91
N THR A 142 -10.75 15.74 3.21
CA THR A 142 -10.64 15.25 4.58
C THR A 142 -9.16 15.22 5.01
N ARG A 143 -8.93 15.26 6.33
CA ARG A 143 -7.57 15.14 6.88
C ARG A 143 -6.83 13.88 6.39
N LEU A 144 -7.56 12.81 6.18
CA LEU A 144 -7.01 11.52 5.73
C LEU A 144 -6.60 11.58 4.25
N GLU A 145 -7.50 12.03 3.38
CA GLU A 145 -7.19 12.19 1.96
C GLU A 145 -6.00 13.13 1.75
N TYR A 146 -6.02 14.29 2.41
CA TYR A 146 -4.92 15.24 2.31
C TYR A 146 -3.61 14.65 2.88
N GLY A 147 -3.68 13.96 4.00
CA GLY A 147 -2.53 13.29 4.61
C GLY A 147 -1.91 12.24 3.69
N GLN A 148 -2.74 11.44 3.05
CA GLN A 148 -2.32 10.40 2.13
C GLN A 148 -1.73 10.97 0.83
N GLU A 149 -2.48 11.82 0.13
CA GLU A 149 -2.16 12.24 -1.25
C GLU A 149 -1.10 13.37 -1.30
N TYR A 150 -1.11 14.29 -0.33
CA TYR A 150 -0.22 15.46 -0.35
C TYR A 150 0.92 15.39 0.67
N LEU A 151 0.68 14.77 1.81
CA LEU A 151 1.72 14.62 2.83
C LEU A 151 2.44 13.28 2.77
N GLY A 152 1.96 12.31 1.97
CA GLY A 152 2.57 10.98 1.86
C GLY A 152 2.53 10.19 3.17
N LEU A 153 1.52 10.38 4.00
CA LEU A 153 1.38 9.71 5.30
C LEU A 153 0.60 8.41 5.15
N PHE A 154 1.13 7.34 5.74
CA PHE A 154 0.37 6.11 5.92
C PHE A 154 -0.64 6.32 7.03
N MET A 155 -1.86 6.62 6.64
CA MET A 155 -2.97 6.81 7.57
C MET A 155 -3.59 5.46 7.91
N GLU A 156 -4.19 5.35 9.09
CA GLU A 156 -5.00 4.18 9.44
C GLU A 156 -6.24 4.15 8.55
N ASP A 157 -6.54 2.96 8.01
CA ASP A 157 -7.58 2.84 6.99
C ASP A 157 -8.93 3.17 7.59
N LEU A 158 -9.61 4.17 7.02
CA LEU A 158 -10.99 4.50 7.39
C LEU A 158 -12.00 3.41 7.04
N GLN A 159 -11.58 2.41 6.27
CA GLN A 159 -12.41 1.24 5.98
C GLN A 159 -12.44 0.24 7.13
N GLN A 160 -11.57 0.37 8.11
CA GLN A 160 -11.72 -0.38 9.35
C GLN A 160 -12.91 0.23 10.14
N PHE A 161 -14.00 -0.50 10.13
CA PHE A 161 -15.17 -0.16 10.95
C PHE A 161 -14.80 -0.06 12.45
N PHE A 162 -13.80 -0.83 12.86
CA PHE A 162 -13.21 -0.78 14.19
C PHE A 162 -11.73 -0.38 14.11
N PRO A 163 -11.34 0.81 14.62
CA PRO A 163 -9.93 1.21 14.72
C PRO A 163 -9.09 0.21 15.56
N ASP A 164 -7.82 0.07 15.22
CA ASP A 164 -6.91 -0.90 15.90
C ASP A 164 -6.82 -0.72 17.41
N ASP A 165 -6.91 0.53 17.91
CA ASP A 165 -6.91 0.80 19.34
C ASP A 165 -8.20 0.30 20.02
N LEU A 166 -9.33 0.35 19.33
CA LEU A 166 -10.59 -0.21 19.81
C LEU A 166 -10.53 -1.73 19.84
N ILE A 167 -9.99 -2.36 18.78
CA ILE A 167 -9.79 -3.81 18.73
C ILE A 167 -8.86 -4.26 19.86
N LYS A 168 -7.72 -3.59 20.07
CA LYS A 168 -6.78 -3.92 21.15
C LYS A 168 -7.40 -3.76 22.53
N ARG A 169 -8.24 -2.75 22.73
CA ARG A 169 -8.98 -2.57 23.98
C ARG A 169 -10.02 -3.65 24.21
N ALA A 170 -10.72 -4.06 23.15
CA ALA A 170 -11.68 -5.16 23.22
C ALA A 170 -11.00 -6.53 23.49
N GLN A 171 -9.79 -6.75 23.00
CA GLN A 171 -9.00 -7.97 23.25
C GLN A 171 -8.52 -8.11 24.70
N CYS A 172 -8.68 -7.10 25.54
CA CYS A 172 -8.34 -7.15 26.96
C CYS A 172 -9.42 -7.84 27.83
N VAL A 173 -10.53 -8.28 27.24
CA VAL A 173 -11.58 -9.00 27.97
C VAL A 173 -11.05 -10.36 28.40
N THR A 174 -10.98 -10.58 29.71
CA THR A 174 -10.52 -11.85 30.28
C THR A 174 -11.63 -12.89 30.12
N ARG A 175 -11.31 -14.00 29.45
CA ARG A 175 -12.25 -15.13 29.34
C ARG A 175 -12.50 -15.74 30.72
N PRO A 176 -13.74 -15.97 31.14
CA PRO A 176 -14.01 -16.69 32.37
C PRO A 176 -13.50 -18.14 32.27
N GLY A 177 -12.81 -18.61 33.31
CA GLY A 177 -12.12 -19.90 33.30
C GLY A 177 -13.02 -21.12 33.35
N ARG A 178 -14.35 -20.98 33.46
CA ARG A 178 -15.31 -22.07 33.54
C ARG A 178 -16.67 -21.71 32.99
N ILE A 179 -17.25 -22.63 32.19
CA ILE A 179 -18.65 -22.57 31.77
C ILE A 179 -19.56 -22.75 32.98
N GLN A 180 -20.47 -21.83 33.22
CA GLN A 180 -21.45 -21.90 34.33
C GLN A 180 -22.71 -22.56 33.77
N ARG A 181 -23.17 -23.65 34.41
CA ARG A 181 -24.29 -24.44 33.89
C ARG A 181 -25.68 -23.79 33.99
N GLU A 182 -25.76 -22.67 34.67
CA GLU A 182 -26.98 -21.88 34.88
C GLU A 182 -27.26 -20.89 33.75
N PHE A 183 -26.31 -20.67 32.82
CA PHE A 183 -26.48 -19.73 31.71
C PHE A 183 -26.75 -20.47 30.40
N GLU A 184 -27.53 -19.83 29.54
CA GLU A 184 -27.76 -20.25 28.16
C GLU A 184 -26.64 -19.71 27.28
N TYR A 185 -25.93 -20.60 26.58
CA TYR A 185 -24.77 -20.26 25.76
C TYR A 185 -25.16 -20.21 24.30
N TYR A 186 -24.59 -19.25 23.61
CA TYR A 186 -24.74 -19.04 22.17
C TYR A 186 -23.42 -19.28 21.47
N LEU A 187 -23.46 -20.01 20.36
CA LEU A 187 -22.32 -20.25 19.49
C LEU A 187 -22.45 -19.39 18.24
N GLY A 188 -21.56 -18.43 18.08
CA GLY A 188 -21.34 -17.74 16.82
C GLY A 188 -20.31 -18.50 15.96
N GLN A 189 -20.61 -18.69 14.69
CA GLN A 189 -19.70 -19.31 13.74
C GLN A 189 -19.57 -18.44 12.51
N ASP A 190 -18.33 -18.08 12.16
CA ASP A 190 -17.97 -17.46 10.90
C ASP A 190 -17.19 -18.50 10.07
N ILE A 191 -17.81 -18.92 8.96
CA ILE A 191 -17.26 -19.96 8.09
C ILE A 191 -16.46 -19.31 6.98
N ALA A 192 -15.15 -19.49 7.01
CA ALA A 192 -14.27 -19.11 5.91
C ALA A 192 -14.62 -19.92 4.65
N ARG A 193 -14.79 -19.21 3.53
CA ARG A 193 -14.77 -19.85 2.20
C ARG A 193 -13.31 -20.06 1.79
N MET A 194 -13.10 -20.76 0.68
CA MET A 194 -11.75 -20.96 0.12
C MET A 194 -11.02 -19.62 -0.04
N GLY A 195 -10.02 -19.37 0.79
CA GLY A 195 -9.23 -18.12 0.86
C GLY A 195 -8.26 -18.14 2.03
N ASP A 196 -7.70 -16.97 2.34
CA ASP A 196 -6.76 -16.80 3.47
C ASP A 196 -7.47 -16.58 4.83
N ASP A 197 -8.81 -16.57 4.86
CA ASP A 197 -9.60 -16.40 6.08
C ASP A 197 -9.69 -17.71 6.86
N GLU A 198 -9.67 -17.62 8.19
CA GLU A 198 -9.85 -18.76 9.09
C GLU A 198 -11.31 -18.87 9.54
N THR A 199 -11.83 -20.10 9.65
CA THR A 199 -13.13 -20.32 10.29
C THR A 199 -13.00 -20.05 11.78
N THR A 200 -13.84 -19.15 12.31
CA THR A 200 -13.82 -18.80 13.72
C THR A 200 -15.09 -19.27 14.43
N PHE A 201 -14.94 -19.59 15.69
CA PHE A 201 -16.04 -19.96 16.60
C PHE A 201 -15.93 -19.11 17.85
N GLU A 202 -17.05 -18.48 18.23
CA GLU A 202 -17.12 -17.70 19.44
C GLU A 202 -18.30 -18.17 20.29
N ILE A 203 -18.06 -18.37 21.58
CA ILE A 203 -19.06 -18.80 22.54
C ILE A 203 -19.30 -17.65 23.51
N GLY A 204 -20.56 -17.33 23.75
CA GLY A 204 -20.94 -16.31 24.70
C GLY A 204 -22.25 -16.65 25.40
N TYR A 205 -22.54 -15.95 26.48
CA TYR A 205 -23.81 -16.01 27.15
C TYR A 205 -24.31 -14.60 27.49
N LEU A 206 -25.62 -14.45 27.62
CA LEU A 206 -26.22 -13.19 28.04
C LEU A 206 -26.39 -13.17 29.57
N THR A 207 -25.99 -12.09 30.19
CA THR A 207 -26.31 -11.84 31.58
C THR A 207 -27.82 -11.52 31.75
N GLY A 208 -28.46 -11.97 32.82
CA GLY A 208 -29.84 -11.62 33.11
C GLY A 208 -29.96 -10.16 33.56
N GLY A 209 -30.98 -9.45 33.07
CA GLY A 209 -31.29 -8.06 33.49
C GLY A 209 -32.06 -7.30 32.43
N GLU A 210 -32.42 -6.06 32.74
CA GLU A 210 -33.10 -5.16 31.79
C GLU A 210 -32.16 -4.71 30.60
N GLU A 211 -30.86 -4.68 30.86
CA GLU A 211 -29.83 -4.46 29.84
C GLU A 211 -28.83 -5.63 29.90
N PRO A 212 -29.03 -6.70 29.10
CA PRO A 212 -28.19 -7.86 29.12
C PRO A 212 -26.84 -7.60 28.44
N ASP A 213 -25.74 -7.93 29.11
CA ASP A 213 -24.39 -7.93 28.54
C ASP A 213 -24.08 -9.27 27.92
N LEU A 214 -23.45 -9.25 26.74
CA LEU A 214 -22.88 -10.44 26.10
C LEU A 214 -21.49 -10.69 26.69
N ILE A 215 -21.31 -11.83 27.35
CA ILE A 215 -20.02 -12.24 27.90
C ILE A 215 -19.46 -13.39 27.06
N GLN A 216 -18.29 -13.16 26.48
CA GLN A 216 -17.54 -14.18 25.73
C GLN A 216 -16.88 -15.17 26.70
N VAL A 217 -16.86 -16.45 26.31
CA VAL A 217 -16.30 -17.56 27.13
C VAL A 217 -15.10 -18.21 26.47
#